data_ee5f949b5962b4341c5d096a923e47f6
#
_entry.id   ee5f949b5962b4341c5d096a923e47f6
#
_cell.length_a   1.000
_cell.length_b   1.000
_cell.length_c   1.000
_cell.angle_alpha   90.00
_cell.angle_beta   90.00
_cell.angle_gamma   90.00
#
_symmetry.space_group_name_H-M   'P 1'
#
loop_
_entity.id
_entity.type
_entity.pdbx_description
1 polymer ?
#
loop_
_entity_poly.entity_id
_entity_poly.type
_entity_poly.pdbx_seq_one_letter_code
_entity_poly.pdbx_strand_id
1 'polypeptide(L)'
;MNRVLPVLIAAFASLVPMLAHGQSAPPAKQAGEVAVPAFTAPYSAFASDEARRLFVRDVLQPGLPAGTEIAAARAHYDRINSDRVTRLRALYPVDIKETTIGGVGAQIVTPRGGPSKANAQRVLINLHGGAFLWGAGSGALVEAIPVASVSGITVITLDYRMAPEARFPAASEDVAAAYRALLKTHKSGQIGIYGCSAGGMLTAESVAWIAHQGLPRPAAIGMFCAGATELSGDSAVIAPALTGQPVTGPVTMASLPYFMGARADDPLVAPVRDAKVLAAFPPSLLISGTRDFAMSAVLKTHQELVRLGVEAELHVWDGMWHAFFSDPEPAESKESYAVMARFFDRHLAH
;
A
#
# COMPACT_ATOMS: atom_id res chain seq x y z
N MET A 1 10.98 -3.82 -70.51
CA MET A 1 11.68 -2.65 -69.96
C MET A 1 10.99 -2.27 -68.61
N ASN A 2 11.42 -2.94 -67.56
CA ASN A 2 10.89 -2.68 -66.21
C ASN A 2 11.82 -1.72 -65.46
N ARG A 3 11.33 -0.53 -65.13
CA ARG A 3 12.01 0.37 -64.22
C ARG A 3 11.45 0.20 -62.82
N VAL A 4 12.26 -0.33 -61.94
CA VAL A 4 12.02 -0.43 -60.49
C VAL A 4 12.43 0.92 -59.90
N LEU A 5 11.52 1.62 -59.23
CA LEU A 5 11.81 2.80 -58.39
C LEU A 5 12.30 2.36 -57.01
N PRO A 6 13.39 2.91 -56.50
CA PRO A 6 13.76 2.67 -55.11
C PRO A 6 12.95 3.58 -54.19
N VAL A 7 12.36 2.96 -53.14
CA VAL A 7 11.73 3.65 -52.03
C VAL A 7 12.84 4.21 -51.13
N LEU A 8 12.95 5.54 -51.07
CA LEU A 8 13.79 6.26 -50.11
C LEU A 8 13.06 6.28 -48.76
N ILE A 9 13.61 5.57 -47.78
CA ILE A 9 13.27 5.76 -46.37
C ILE A 9 14.01 7.03 -45.92
N ALA A 10 13.28 8.14 -45.78
CA ALA A 10 13.82 9.37 -45.19
C ALA A 10 13.85 9.19 -43.66
N ALA A 11 15.05 9.05 -43.12
CA ALA A 11 15.28 9.16 -41.68
C ALA A 11 15.07 10.60 -41.25
N PHE A 12 14.05 10.86 -40.44
CA PHE A 12 13.85 12.12 -39.73
C PHE A 12 14.89 12.26 -38.61
N ALA A 13 16.03 12.84 -38.93
CA ALA A 13 16.94 13.41 -37.98
C ALA A 13 16.65 14.90 -37.84
N SER A 14 15.66 15.29 -37.04
CA SER A 14 15.49 16.68 -36.62
C SER A 14 16.53 16.96 -35.50
N LEU A 15 17.62 17.60 -35.90
CA LEU A 15 18.53 18.28 -34.97
C LEU A 15 17.78 19.44 -34.33
N VAL A 16 17.34 19.27 -33.10
CA VAL A 16 17.05 20.40 -32.21
C VAL A 16 18.39 20.83 -31.63
N PRO A 17 18.84 22.08 -31.81
CA PRO A 17 20.04 22.56 -31.15
C PRO A 17 19.70 22.69 -29.64
N MET A 18 20.14 21.71 -28.84
CA MET A 18 20.24 21.87 -27.39
C MET A 18 21.28 22.96 -27.11
N LEU A 19 20.82 24.17 -26.80
CA LEU A 19 21.60 25.12 -26.05
C LEU A 19 21.77 24.54 -24.61
N ALA A 20 22.70 23.62 -24.48
CA ALA A 20 23.18 23.17 -23.20
C ALA A 20 23.96 24.30 -22.54
N HIS A 21 23.30 25.09 -21.69
CA HIS A 21 24.02 25.83 -20.66
C HIS A 21 24.53 24.76 -19.69
N GLY A 22 25.77 24.33 -19.94
CA GLY A 22 26.44 23.33 -19.13
C GLY A 22 26.72 23.86 -17.73
N GLN A 23 25.80 23.63 -16.81
CA GLN A 23 26.23 23.46 -15.43
C GLN A 23 26.79 22.03 -15.35
N SER A 24 28.10 21.92 -15.23
CA SER A 24 28.77 20.65 -14.95
C SER A 24 28.17 20.07 -13.68
N ALA A 25 27.56 18.88 -13.78
CA ALA A 25 27.13 18.15 -12.61
C ALA A 25 28.32 18.00 -11.64
N PRO A 26 28.10 18.16 -10.32
CA PRO A 26 29.15 17.87 -9.36
C PRO A 26 29.61 16.41 -9.53
N PRO A 27 30.90 16.11 -9.34
CA PRO A 27 31.40 14.75 -9.49
C PRO A 27 30.66 13.81 -8.54
N ALA A 28 30.25 12.63 -9.03
CA ALA A 28 29.61 11.60 -8.22
C ALA A 28 30.50 11.26 -7.03
N LYS A 29 29.93 11.27 -5.82
CA LYS A 29 30.68 11.04 -4.58
C LYS A 29 31.01 9.56 -4.35
N GLN A 30 30.21 8.66 -4.94
CA GLN A 30 30.39 7.20 -4.85
C GLN A 30 30.18 6.55 -6.22
N ALA A 31 30.73 5.35 -6.42
CA ALA A 31 30.48 4.59 -7.66
C ALA A 31 29.01 4.25 -7.80
N GLY A 32 28.41 4.63 -8.92
CA GLY A 32 26.99 4.40 -9.22
C GLY A 32 26.06 5.57 -8.86
N GLU A 33 26.54 6.61 -8.19
CA GLU A 33 25.75 7.83 -7.99
C GLU A 33 25.65 8.65 -9.27
N VAL A 34 24.44 9.15 -9.55
CA VAL A 34 24.17 10.03 -10.68
C VAL A 34 23.63 11.36 -10.16
N ALA A 35 24.33 12.45 -10.50
CA ALA A 35 23.80 13.78 -10.25
C ALA A 35 22.70 14.10 -11.29
N VAL A 36 21.44 14.14 -10.84
CA VAL A 36 20.31 14.45 -11.70
C VAL A 36 20.20 15.97 -11.83
N PRO A 37 20.28 16.54 -13.05
CA PRO A 37 20.07 17.98 -13.26
C PRO A 37 18.65 18.39 -12.82
N ALA A 38 18.50 19.64 -12.36
CA ALA A 38 17.18 20.17 -12.05
C ALA A 38 16.31 20.17 -13.31
N PHE A 39 15.10 19.61 -13.21
CA PHE A 39 14.11 19.59 -14.29
C PHE A 39 12.69 19.72 -13.71
N THR A 40 11.74 20.10 -14.58
CA THR A 40 10.32 20.08 -14.22
C THR A 40 9.69 18.82 -14.78
N ALA A 41 9.23 17.94 -13.91
CA ALA A 41 8.53 16.72 -14.31
C ALA A 41 7.05 17.04 -14.61
N PRO A 42 6.53 16.78 -15.81
CA PRO A 42 5.11 16.90 -16.07
C PRO A 42 4.33 15.81 -15.29
N TYR A 43 3.04 16.03 -15.06
CA TYR A 43 2.19 14.96 -14.57
C TYR A 43 1.99 13.91 -15.68
N SER A 44 1.76 12.65 -15.30
CA SER A 44 1.58 11.56 -16.25
C SER A 44 0.48 11.84 -17.26
N ALA A 45 0.75 11.57 -18.54
CA ALA A 45 -0.24 11.65 -19.62
C ALA A 45 -1.24 10.48 -19.61
N PHE A 46 -0.94 9.39 -18.87
CA PHE A 46 -1.80 8.22 -18.74
C PHE A 46 -2.74 8.29 -17.53
N ALA A 47 -2.55 9.27 -16.65
CA ALA A 47 -3.40 9.45 -15.49
C ALA A 47 -4.68 10.22 -15.82
N SER A 48 -5.78 9.90 -15.15
CA SER A 48 -7.05 10.59 -15.32
C SER A 48 -6.98 12.08 -14.92
N ASP A 49 -7.90 12.88 -15.46
CA ASP A 49 -8.01 14.29 -15.07
C ASP A 49 -8.39 14.46 -13.60
N GLU A 50 -9.18 13.53 -13.04
CA GLU A 50 -9.50 13.47 -11.62
C GLU A 50 -8.24 13.26 -10.78
N ALA A 51 -7.41 12.29 -11.12
CA ALA A 51 -6.15 12.05 -10.44
C ALA A 51 -5.23 13.27 -10.50
N ARG A 52 -5.15 13.95 -11.67
CA ARG A 52 -4.37 15.18 -11.81
C ARG A 52 -4.87 16.29 -10.89
N ARG A 53 -6.21 16.50 -10.82
CA ARG A 53 -6.80 17.51 -9.93
C ARG A 53 -6.50 17.24 -8.46
N LEU A 54 -6.65 15.99 -8.03
CA LEU A 54 -6.34 15.57 -6.65
C LEU A 54 -4.84 15.71 -6.34
N PHE A 55 -3.99 15.34 -7.29
CA PHE A 55 -2.54 15.49 -7.14
C PHE A 55 -2.16 16.94 -6.83
N VAL A 56 -2.69 17.89 -7.61
CA VAL A 56 -2.43 19.33 -7.42
C VAL A 56 -3.04 19.84 -6.12
N ARG A 57 -4.25 19.40 -5.79
CA ARG A 57 -4.98 19.90 -4.62
C ARG A 57 -4.42 19.36 -3.29
N ASP A 58 -4.04 18.09 -3.25
CA ASP A 58 -3.76 17.39 -2.00
C ASP A 58 -2.31 16.91 -1.87
N VAL A 59 -1.73 16.37 -2.95
CA VAL A 59 -0.40 15.74 -2.88
C VAL A 59 0.73 16.77 -2.92
N LEU A 60 0.57 17.83 -3.72
CA LEU A 60 1.54 18.93 -3.79
C LEU A 60 1.48 19.88 -2.58
N GLN A 61 0.53 19.68 -1.66
CA GLN A 61 0.47 20.51 -0.44
C GLN A 61 1.57 20.12 0.55
N PRO A 62 2.08 21.07 1.33
CA PRO A 62 3.04 20.78 2.38
C PRO A 62 2.45 19.77 3.38
N GLY A 63 3.23 18.75 3.73
CA GLY A 63 2.89 17.85 4.82
C GLY A 63 2.94 18.52 6.18
N LEU A 64 2.64 17.77 7.24
CA LEU A 64 2.80 18.28 8.61
C LEU A 64 4.25 18.66 8.88
N PRO A 65 4.49 19.78 9.62
CA PRO A 65 5.83 20.15 10.04
C PRO A 65 6.51 19.04 10.83
N ALA A 66 7.82 18.90 10.65
CA ALA A 66 8.62 17.99 11.45
C ALA A 66 8.48 18.36 12.95
N GLY A 67 8.38 17.34 13.81
CA GLY A 67 8.20 17.53 15.25
C GLY A 67 6.76 17.86 15.68
N THR A 68 5.77 17.77 14.78
CA THR A 68 4.36 17.89 15.17
C THR A 68 4.03 16.86 16.25
N GLU A 69 3.44 17.32 17.36
CA GLU A 69 2.99 16.47 18.46
C GLU A 69 2.00 15.39 17.97
N ILE A 70 2.13 14.16 18.49
CA ILE A 70 1.38 12.99 17.98
C ILE A 70 -0.13 13.19 18.05
N ALA A 71 -0.65 13.81 19.10
CA ALA A 71 -2.08 14.11 19.22
C ALA A 71 -2.57 15.06 18.13
N ALA A 72 -1.78 16.08 17.79
CA ALA A 72 -2.09 17.03 16.72
C ALA A 72 -2.01 16.37 15.35
N ALA A 73 -1.02 15.48 15.13
CA ALA A 73 -0.90 14.70 13.91
C ALA A 73 -2.10 13.75 13.72
N ARG A 74 -2.49 13.02 14.77
CA ARG A 74 -3.67 12.15 14.75
C ARG A 74 -4.93 12.93 14.42
N ALA A 75 -5.17 14.08 15.08
CA ALA A 75 -6.33 14.92 14.81
C ALA A 75 -6.34 15.50 13.39
N HIS A 76 -5.16 15.82 12.82
CA HIS A 76 -5.03 16.29 11.44
C HIS A 76 -5.44 15.21 10.43
N TYR A 77 -4.86 14.00 10.55
CA TYR A 77 -5.17 12.90 9.64
C TYR A 77 -6.59 12.38 9.82
N ASP A 78 -7.14 12.41 11.05
CA ASP A 78 -8.52 12.03 11.30
C ASP A 78 -9.52 12.95 10.56
N ARG A 79 -9.26 14.28 10.55
CA ARG A 79 -10.11 15.22 9.76
C ARG A 79 -10.07 14.91 8.28
N ILE A 80 -8.87 14.67 7.70
CA ILE A 80 -8.71 14.33 6.27
C ILE A 80 -9.44 13.03 5.96
N ASN A 81 -9.24 12.02 6.79
CA ASN A 81 -9.85 10.71 6.58
C ASN A 81 -11.37 10.74 6.80
N SER A 82 -11.88 11.53 7.75
CA SER A 82 -13.32 11.71 7.97
C SER A 82 -14.02 12.35 6.76
N ASP A 83 -13.37 13.30 6.08
CA ASP A 83 -13.87 13.84 4.81
C ASP A 83 -13.89 12.76 3.72
N ARG A 84 -12.81 11.97 3.60
CA ARG A 84 -12.76 10.82 2.66
C ARG A 84 -13.85 9.80 2.96
N VAL A 85 -14.06 9.43 4.22
CA VAL A 85 -15.13 8.51 4.65
C VAL A 85 -16.51 9.04 4.23
N THR A 86 -16.74 10.35 4.37
CA THR A 86 -18.01 10.96 3.94
C THR A 86 -18.23 10.78 2.44
N ARG A 87 -17.22 11.04 1.62
CA ARG A 87 -17.27 10.86 0.15
C ARG A 87 -17.39 9.39 -0.23
N LEU A 88 -16.63 8.51 0.43
CA LEU A 88 -16.69 7.06 0.21
C LEU A 88 -18.07 6.49 0.51
N ARG A 89 -18.70 6.85 1.63
CA ARG A 89 -20.03 6.37 2.00
C ARG A 89 -21.13 6.81 1.04
N ALA A 90 -20.95 7.95 0.37
CA ALA A 90 -21.87 8.40 -0.65
C ALA A 90 -21.82 7.53 -1.93
N LEU A 91 -20.63 7.00 -2.27
CA LEU A 91 -20.39 6.20 -3.47
C LEU A 91 -20.47 4.68 -3.21
N TYR A 92 -20.08 4.25 -2.03
CA TYR A 92 -19.95 2.84 -1.63
C TYR A 92 -20.79 2.57 -0.39
N PRO A 93 -22.07 2.22 -0.54
CA PRO A 93 -22.97 2.06 0.60
C PRO A 93 -22.62 0.81 1.42
N VAL A 94 -22.40 1.03 2.72
CA VAL A 94 -22.07 0.01 3.72
C VAL A 94 -22.76 0.28 5.04
N ASP A 95 -22.90 -0.75 5.87
CA ASP A 95 -23.25 -0.66 7.27
C ASP A 95 -22.00 -0.87 8.13
N ILE A 96 -21.83 -0.05 9.17
CA ILE A 96 -20.64 -0.04 10.02
C ILE A 96 -21.06 -0.27 11.46
N LYS A 97 -20.39 -1.19 12.15
CA LYS A 97 -20.64 -1.52 13.57
C LYS A 97 -19.31 -1.61 14.32
N GLU A 98 -19.17 -0.83 15.37
CA GLU A 98 -18.06 -0.97 16.32
C GLU A 98 -18.15 -2.25 17.13
N THR A 99 -17.02 -2.87 17.43
CA THR A 99 -16.91 -4.13 18.13
C THR A 99 -15.52 -4.32 18.73
N THR A 100 -15.29 -5.49 19.32
CA THR A 100 -13.98 -5.97 19.76
C THR A 100 -13.79 -7.39 19.25
N ILE A 101 -12.66 -7.67 18.60
CA ILE A 101 -12.32 -8.98 18.07
C ILE A 101 -11.01 -9.45 18.73
N GLY A 102 -11.05 -10.56 19.45
CA GLY A 102 -9.86 -11.08 20.15
C GLY A 102 -9.28 -10.13 21.20
N GLY A 103 -10.06 -9.21 21.75
CA GLY A 103 -9.59 -8.18 22.68
C GLY A 103 -9.13 -6.88 22.00
N VAL A 104 -9.13 -6.81 20.66
CA VAL A 104 -8.70 -5.65 19.88
C VAL A 104 -9.93 -4.88 19.42
N GLY A 105 -9.91 -3.54 19.58
CA GLY A 105 -10.94 -2.66 19.03
C GLY A 105 -11.06 -2.84 17.53
N ALA A 106 -12.28 -2.87 17.01
CA ALA A 106 -12.51 -3.15 15.60
C ALA A 106 -13.81 -2.52 15.09
N GLN A 107 -13.91 -2.36 13.78
CA GLN A 107 -15.15 -1.98 13.10
C GLN A 107 -15.51 -3.04 12.06
N ILE A 108 -16.73 -3.54 12.10
CA ILE A 108 -17.27 -4.43 11.08
C ILE A 108 -17.93 -3.58 10.01
N VAL A 109 -17.40 -3.65 8.80
CA VAL A 109 -17.90 -2.94 7.61
C VAL A 109 -18.54 -3.97 6.70
N THR A 110 -19.85 -3.89 6.55
CA THR A 110 -20.64 -4.85 5.78
C THR A 110 -21.27 -4.16 4.56
N PRO A 111 -21.29 -4.81 3.39
CA PRO A 111 -22.07 -4.31 2.25
C PRO A 111 -23.51 -4.00 2.69
N ARG A 112 -24.09 -2.92 2.19
CA ARG A 112 -25.48 -2.57 2.56
C ARG A 112 -26.44 -3.72 2.24
N GLY A 113 -27.22 -4.13 3.22
CA GLY A 113 -28.10 -5.30 3.12
C GLY A 113 -27.41 -6.64 3.40
N GLY A 114 -26.15 -6.62 3.83
CA GLY A 114 -25.37 -7.81 4.19
C GLY A 114 -24.62 -8.43 3.01
N PRO A 115 -23.70 -9.34 3.30
CA PRO A 115 -22.99 -10.11 2.27
C PRO A 115 -23.96 -11.05 1.55
N SER A 116 -23.65 -11.37 0.28
CA SER A 116 -24.38 -12.41 -0.45
C SER A 116 -24.23 -13.76 0.23
N LYS A 117 -25.08 -14.75 -0.14
CA LYS A 117 -24.95 -16.13 0.37
C LYS A 117 -23.55 -16.71 0.10
N ALA A 118 -22.97 -16.42 -1.07
CA ALA A 118 -21.62 -16.86 -1.44
C ALA A 118 -20.54 -16.26 -0.54
N ASN A 119 -20.75 -15.05 -0.04
CA ASN A 119 -19.79 -14.31 0.80
C ASN A 119 -20.08 -14.39 2.31
N ALA A 120 -21.18 -15.05 2.72
CA ALA A 120 -21.64 -15.06 4.11
C ALA A 120 -20.61 -15.62 5.11
N GLN A 121 -19.70 -16.48 4.66
CA GLN A 121 -18.64 -17.09 5.47
C GLN A 121 -17.25 -16.50 5.18
N ARG A 122 -17.16 -15.52 4.29
CA ARG A 122 -15.89 -14.87 3.93
C ARG A 122 -15.70 -13.61 4.74
N VAL A 123 -14.47 -13.36 5.17
CA VAL A 123 -14.12 -12.15 5.90
C VAL A 123 -12.75 -11.66 5.49
N LEU A 124 -12.60 -10.35 5.40
CA LEU A 124 -11.33 -9.68 5.21
C LEU A 124 -10.96 -8.92 6.48
N ILE A 125 -9.73 -9.07 6.94
CA ILE A 125 -9.14 -8.25 7.99
C ILE A 125 -8.42 -7.10 7.29
N ASN A 126 -8.78 -5.87 7.61
CA ASN A 126 -8.08 -4.67 7.18
C ASN A 126 -7.15 -4.17 8.28
N LEU A 127 -5.93 -3.84 7.89
CA LEU A 127 -4.89 -3.23 8.71
C LEU A 127 -4.58 -1.86 8.12
N HIS A 128 -5.01 -0.80 8.81
CA HIS A 128 -4.91 0.56 8.29
C HIS A 128 -3.48 1.07 8.15
N GLY A 129 -3.27 2.01 7.25
CA GLY A 129 -2.02 2.77 7.13
C GLY A 129 -1.83 3.80 8.24
N GLY A 130 -0.76 4.61 8.12
CA GLY A 130 -0.51 5.70 9.06
C GLY A 130 0.79 5.56 9.85
N ALA A 131 1.82 4.99 9.26
CA ALA A 131 3.20 4.90 9.80
C ALA A 131 3.28 4.25 11.19
N PHE A 132 2.31 3.42 11.58
CA PHE A 132 2.13 2.88 12.94
C PHE A 132 1.94 3.97 14.02
N LEU A 133 1.49 5.16 13.65
CA LEU A 133 1.32 6.33 14.53
C LEU A 133 -0.11 6.83 14.59
N TRP A 134 -0.86 6.70 13.48
CA TRP A 134 -2.24 7.17 13.33
C TRP A 134 -3.02 6.25 12.37
N GLY A 135 -4.29 6.55 12.12
CA GLY A 135 -5.12 5.85 11.13
C GLY A 135 -6.22 4.98 11.72
N ALA A 136 -6.24 4.72 13.02
CA ALA A 136 -7.35 4.04 13.68
C ALA A 136 -8.69 4.78 13.41
N GLY A 137 -9.79 4.07 13.38
CA GLY A 137 -11.10 4.65 13.13
C GLY A 137 -11.28 5.14 11.69
N SER A 138 -11.25 6.45 11.45
CA SER A 138 -11.53 7.03 10.13
C SER A 138 -10.57 6.56 9.04
N GLY A 139 -9.28 6.43 9.34
CA GLY A 139 -8.28 5.93 8.38
C GLY A 139 -8.53 4.46 7.98
N ALA A 140 -8.89 3.63 8.94
CA ALA A 140 -9.27 2.25 8.70
C ALA A 140 -10.53 2.15 7.81
N LEU A 141 -11.52 3.01 8.05
CA LEU A 141 -12.73 3.06 7.24
C LEU A 141 -12.47 3.50 5.78
N VAL A 142 -11.51 4.38 5.55
CA VAL A 142 -11.10 4.77 4.18
C VAL A 142 -10.68 3.56 3.35
N GLU A 143 -9.98 2.62 3.94
CA GLU A 143 -9.54 1.40 3.25
C GLU A 143 -10.64 0.33 3.19
N ALA A 144 -11.49 0.22 4.21
CA ALA A 144 -12.47 -0.84 4.34
C ALA A 144 -13.75 -0.63 3.52
N ILE A 145 -14.26 0.61 3.46
CA ILE A 145 -15.57 0.92 2.84
C ILE A 145 -15.61 0.50 1.37
N PRO A 146 -14.69 0.94 0.49
CA PRO A 146 -14.76 0.59 -0.92
C PRO A 146 -14.55 -0.91 -1.15
N VAL A 147 -13.65 -1.54 -0.39
CA VAL A 147 -13.38 -2.98 -0.52
C VAL A 147 -14.59 -3.80 -0.11
N ALA A 148 -15.24 -3.49 1.02
CA ALA A 148 -16.47 -4.17 1.46
C ALA A 148 -17.60 -4.04 0.43
N SER A 149 -17.82 -2.82 -0.04
CA SER A 149 -18.90 -2.54 -1.00
C SER A 149 -18.70 -3.21 -2.35
N VAL A 150 -17.48 -3.15 -2.91
CA VAL A 150 -17.17 -3.66 -4.25
C VAL A 150 -17.03 -5.18 -4.26
N SER A 151 -16.39 -5.76 -3.23
CA SER A 151 -16.21 -7.21 -3.14
C SER A 151 -17.47 -7.94 -2.67
N GLY A 152 -18.36 -7.26 -1.98
CA GLY A 152 -19.50 -7.89 -1.30
C GLY A 152 -19.11 -8.77 -0.11
N ILE A 153 -17.87 -8.64 0.39
CA ILE A 153 -17.32 -9.40 1.53
C ILE A 153 -17.31 -8.49 2.76
N THR A 154 -17.62 -9.03 3.92
CA THR A 154 -17.47 -8.30 5.19
C THR A 154 -15.99 -7.99 5.45
N VAL A 155 -15.69 -6.74 5.77
CA VAL A 155 -14.36 -6.29 6.19
C VAL A 155 -14.38 -5.96 7.67
N ILE A 156 -13.39 -6.45 8.42
CA ILE A 156 -13.16 -6.11 9.82
C ILE A 156 -11.88 -5.28 9.87
N THR A 157 -11.99 -4.02 10.23
CA THR A 157 -10.81 -3.18 10.45
C THR A 157 -10.36 -3.30 11.91
N LEU A 158 -9.07 -3.34 12.15
CA LEU A 158 -8.51 -3.47 13.49
C LEU A 158 -7.84 -2.16 13.92
N ASP A 159 -8.19 -1.68 15.11
CA ASP A 159 -7.50 -0.60 15.78
C ASP A 159 -6.31 -1.18 16.58
N TYR A 160 -5.31 -1.66 15.86
CA TYR A 160 -4.13 -2.27 16.45
C TYR A 160 -3.27 -1.26 17.22
N ARG A 161 -2.51 -1.74 18.20
CA ARG A 161 -1.62 -0.91 19.04
C ARG A 161 -0.52 -0.25 18.22
N MET A 162 -0.37 1.05 18.40
CA MET A 162 0.55 1.91 17.65
C MET A 162 1.58 2.58 18.56
N ALA A 163 2.61 3.15 17.95
CA ALA A 163 3.55 4.02 18.62
C ALA A 163 2.91 5.41 18.89
N PRO A 164 3.39 6.15 19.90
CA PRO A 164 4.49 5.79 20.80
C PRO A 164 4.08 4.86 21.96
N GLU A 165 2.77 4.58 22.13
CA GLU A 165 2.22 3.84 23.26
C GLU A 165 2.66 2.37 23.25
N ALA A 166 2.88 1.82 22.05
CA ALA A 166 3.34 0.45 21.87
C ALA A 166 4.44 0.36 20.78
N ARG A 167 5.14 -0.75 20.80
CA ARG A 167 6.22 -1.05 19.84
C ARG A 167 6.06 -2.47 19.31
N PHE A 168 6.78 -2.78 18.23
CA PHE A 168 6.89 -4.15 17.74
C PHE A 168 7.20 -5.12 18.92
N PRO A 169 6.49 -6.26 19.01
CA PRO A 169 5.55 -6.84 18.05
C PRO A 169 4.05 -6.59 18.35
N ALA A 170 3.70 -5.56 19.14
CA ALA A 170 2.35 -5.36 19.67
C ALA A 170 1.23 -5.44 18.61
N ALA A 171 1.40 -4.79 17.45
CA ALA A 171 0.39 -4.83 16.39
C ALA A 171 0.26 -6.24 15.77
N SER A 172 1.38 -6.95 15.57
CA SER A 172 1.36 -8.34 15.08
C SER A 172 0.67 -9.30 16.06
N GLU A 173 0.84 -9.08 17.37
CA GLU A 173 0.12 -9.81 18.43
C GLU A 173 -1.38 -9.52 18.37
N ASP A 174 -1.78 -8.26 18.18
CA ASP A 174 -3.19 -7.86 18.07
C ASP A 174 -3.84 -8.52 16.85
N VAL A 175 -3.18 -8.49 15.68
CA VAL A 175 -3.67 -9.16 14.48
C VAL A 175 -3.81 -10.67 14.70
N ALA A 176 -2.81 -11.31 15.32
CA ALA A 176 -2.87 -12.75 15.62
C ALA A 176 -3.98 -13.09 16.64
N ALA A 177 -4.24 -12.22 17.61
CA ALA A 177 -5.34 -12.38 18.57
C ALA A 177 -6.71 -12.28 17.87
N ALA A 178 -6.91 -11.28 17.01
CA ALA A 178 -8.11 -11.13 16.21
C ALA A 178 -8.30 -12.32 15.24
N TYR A 179 -7.23 -12.71 14.54
CA TYR A 179 -7.24 -13.86 13.63
C TYR A 179 -7.64 -15.16 14.36
N ARG A 180 -7.02 -15.42 15.51
CA ARG A 180 -7.37 -16.59 16.35
C ARG A 180 -8.83 -16.56 16.82
N ALA A 181 -9.38 -15.39 17.11
CA ALA A 181 -10.79 -15.25 17.45
C ALA A 181 -11.70 -15.58 16.25
N LEU A 182 -11.36 -15.12 15.05
CA LEU A 182 -12.10 -15.41 13.82
C LEU A 182 -12.02 -16.89 13.42
N LEU A 183 -10.93 -17.58 13.68
CA LEU A 183 -10.81 -19.02 13.43
C LEU A 183 -11.80 -19.89 14.24
N LYS A 184 -12.47 -19.34 15.26
CA LYS A 184 -13.55 -20.03 15.98
C LYS A 184 -14.85 -20.11 15.19
N THR A 185 -15.03 -19.24 14.21
CA THR A 185 -16.26 -19.10 13.41
C THR A 185 -16.02 -19.20 11.89
N HIS A 186 -14.79 -19.07 11.43
CA HIS A 186 -14.40 -19.13 10.04
C HIS A 186 -13.25 -20.12 9.83
N LYS A 187 -13.22 -20.78 8.68
CA LYS A 187 -12.04 -21.55 8.26
C LYS A 187 -10.95 -20.60 7.80
N SER A 188 -9.68 -20.95 7.95
CA SER A 188 -8.57 -20.11 7.49
C SER A 188 -8.64 -19.79 5.99
N GLY A 189 -9.15 -20.73 5.18
CA GLY A 189 -9.41 -20.52 3.75
C GLY A 189 -10.51 -19.49 3.42
N GLN A 190 -11.24 -19.00 4.42
CA GLN A 190 -12.29 -17.98 4.28
C GLN A 190 -11.85 -16.60 4.78
N ILE A 191 -10.62 -16.48 5.28
CA ILE A 191 -10.07 -15.25 5.87
C ILE A 191 -8.96 -14.70 4.97
N GLY A 192 -9.11 -13.47 4.51
CA GLY A 192 -8.04 -12.70 3.88
C GLY A 192 -7.54 -11.60 4.82
N ILE A 193 -6.31 -11.12 4.62
CA ILE A 193 -5.74 -9.99 5.35
C ILE A 193 -5.17 -9.00 4.36
N TYR A 194 -5.43 -7.70 4.52
CA TYR A 194 -4.83 -6.67 3.67
C TYR A 194 -4.63 -5.36 4.42
N GLY A 195 -3.79 -4.52 3.87
CA GLY A 195 -3.59 -3.16 4.35
C GLY A 195 -2.73 -2.33 3.43
N CYS A 196 -2.72 -1.03 3.67
CA CYS A 196 -1.96 -0.04 2.92
C CYS A 196 -0.84 0.54 3.77
N SER A 197 0.32 0.86 3.16
CA SER A 197 1.42 1.55 3.84
C SER A 197 1.89 0.75 5.08
N ALA A 198 1.87 1.34 6.27
CA ALA A 198 2.14 0.63 7.52
C ALA A 198 1.26 -0.63 7.67
N GLY A 199 -0.01 -0.57 7.24
CA GLY A 199 -0.91 -1.73 7.24
C GLY A 199 -0.49 -2.83 6.27
N GLY A 200 0.10 -2.45 5.12
CA GLY A 200 0.68 -3.41 4.17
C GLY A 200 1.95 -4.08 4.71
N MET A 201 2.81 -3.33 5.41
CA MET A 201 3.94 -3.89 6.17
C MET A 201 3.44 -4.84 7.25
N LEU A 202 2.48 -4.38 8.07
CA LEU A 202 1.89 -5.19 9.14
C LEU A 202 1.20 -6.45 8.59
N THR A 203 0.63 -6.41 7.38
CA THR A 203 0.09 -7.61 6.73
C THR A 203 1.18 -8.67 6.54
N ALA A 204 2.34 -8.29 6.02
CA ALA A 204 3.47 -9.20 5.86
C ALA A 204 3.99 -9.72 7.21
N GLU A 205 4.20 -8.82 8.18
CA GLU A 205 4.62 -9.15 9.54
C GLU A 205 3.64 -10.10 10.22
N SER A 206 2.33 -9.84 10.06
CA SER A 206 1.27 -10.66 10.65
C SER A 206 1.24 -12.07 10.08
N VAL A 207 1.50 -12.26 8.78
CA VAL A 207 1.60 -13.61 8.18
C VAL A 207 2.77 -14.37 8.78
N ALA A 208 3.94 -13.73 8.91
CA ALA A 208 5.10 -14.33 9.58
C ALA A 208 4.81 -14.63 11.05
N TRP A 209 4.13 -13.73 11.76
CA TRP A 209 3.75 -13.90 13.17
C TRP A 209 2.71 -15.02 13.37
N ILE A 210 1.68 -15.09 12.51
CA ILE A 210 0.66 -16.17 12.51
C ILE A 210 1.35 -17.53 12.33
N ALA A 211 2.29 -17.65 11.40
CA ALA A 211 3.06 -18.86 11.19
C ALA A 211 3.95 -19.20 12.40
N HIS A 212 4.63 -18.20 12.98
CA HIS A 212 5.43 -18.34 14.19
C HIS A 212 4.59 -18.85 15.39
N GLN A 213 3.33 -18.44 15.48
CA GLN A 213 2.37 -18.91 16.49
C GLN A 213 1.74 -20.27 16.19
N GLY A 214 2.14 -20.95 15.10
CA GLY A 214 1.58 -22.24 14.69
C GLY A 214 0.12 -22.19 14.25
N LEU A 215 -0.40 -21.01 13.91
CA LEU A 215 -1.76 -20.87 13.40
C LEU A 215 -1.80 -21.19 11.89
N PRO A 216 -2.94 -21.69 11.37
CA PRO A 216 -3.08 -21.90 9.93
C PRO A 216 -3.00 -20.57 9.18
N ARG A 217 -2.36 -20.56 8.00
CA ARG A 217 -2.21 -19.34 7.19
C ARG A 217 -3.56 -18.85 6.67
N PRO A 218 -3.75 -17.53 6.45
CA PRO A 218 -4.92 -16.99 5.76
C PRO A 218 -4.97 -17.45 4.30
N ALA A 219 -6.14 -17.34 3.66
CA ALA A 219 -6.35 -17.75 2.28
C ALA A 219 -5.54 -16.91 1.28
N ALA A 220 -5.50 -15.60 1.50
CA ALA A 220 -4.84 -14.63 0.64
C ALA A 220 -4.50 -13.36 1.43
N ILE A 221 -3.55 -12.57 0.90
CA ILE A 221 -3.17 -11.28 1.49
C ILE A 221 -3.05 -10.18 0.44
N GLY A 222 -3.20 -8.93 0.90
CA GLY A 222 -2.94 -7.73 0.11
C GLY A 222 -1.95 -6.81 0.80
N MET A 223 -0.83 -6.52 0.15
CA MET A 223 0.18 -5.55 0.60
C MET A 223 0.15 -4.35 -0.36
N PHE A 224 -0.49 -3.25 0.06
CA PHE A 224 -0.70 -2.09 -0.80
C PHE A 224 0.22 -0.96 -0.39
N CYS A 225 0.93 -0.36 -1.36
CA CYS A 225 1.90 0.70 -1.13
C CYS A 225 2.92 0.34 -0.03
N ALA A 226 3.28 -0.93 0.04
CA ALA A 226 4.23 -1.50 0.99
C ALA A 226 4.61 -2.92 0.57
N GLY A 227 5.57 -3.52 1.26
CA GLY A 227 5.98 -4.90 1.06
C GLY A 227 6.49 -5.54 2.34
N ALA A 228 7.03 -6.74 2.20
CA ALA A 228 7.61 -7.53 3.29
C ALA A 228 9.04 -7.06 3.66
N THR A 229 9.37 -5.81 3.41
CA THR A 229 10.68 -5.20 3.59
C THR A 229 10.57 -3.71 3.92
N GLU A 230 11.68 -3.10 4.29
CA GLU A 230 11.79 -1.65 4.53
C GLU A 230 11.55 -0.83 3.25
N LEU A 231 11.15 0.44 3.42
CA LEU A 231 10.84 1.37 2.35
C LEU A 231 12.15 2.02 1.84
N SER A 232 12.86 1.32 0.98
CA SER A 232 14.15 1.74 0.41
C SER A 232 14.17 1.49 -1.10
N GLY A 233 15.30 1.79 -1.74
CA GLY A 233 15.48 1.70 -3.19
C GLY A 233 15.16 3.01 -3.90
N ASP A 234 15.18 2.98 -5.23
CA ASP A 234 15.10 4.19 -6.08
C ASP A 234 13.84 5.02 -5.82
N SER A 235 12.68 4.38 -5.65
CA SER A 235 11.42 5.10 -5.43
C SER A 235 11.43 5.91 -4.13
N ALA A 236 12.14 5.46 -3.09
CA ALA A 236 12.25 6.20 -1.83
C ALA A 236 12.99 7.54 -1.97
N VAL A 237 13.79 7.68 -3.03
CA VAL A 237 14.52 8.92 -3.35
C VAL A 237 13.81 9.72 -4.44
N ILE A 238 13.33 9.06 -5.50
CA ILE A 238 12.80 9.73 -6.70
C ILE A 238 11.35 10.18 -6.48
N ALA A 239 10.50 9.35 -5.89
CA ALA A 239 9.08 9.66 -5.76
C ALA A 239 8.78 10.91 -4.91
N PRO A 240 9.46 11.18 -3.78
CA PRO A 240 9.30 12.45 -3.08
C PRO A 240 9.55 13.67 -3.96
N ALA A 241 10.61 13.66 -4.79
CA ALA A 241 10.87 14.75 -5.73
C ALA A 241 9.74 14.92 -6.76
N LEU A 242 9.13 13.83 -7.23
CA LEU A 242 8.01 13.85 -8.18
C LEU A 242 6.66 14.24 -7.54
N THR A 243 6.58 14.28 -6.21
CA THR A 243 5.40 14.70 -5.44
C THR A 243 5.62 16.03 -4.73
N GLY A 244 6.72 16.75 -5.04
CA GLY A 244 7.03 18.04 -4.45
C GLY A 244 7.42 17.98 -2.97
N GLN A 245 7.74 16.79 -2.45
CA GLN A 245 8.15 16.57 -1.08
C GLN A 245 9.68 16.61 -0.93
N PRO A 246 10.21 16.96 0.24
CA PRO A 246 11.64 16.88 0.48
C PRO A 246 12.17 15.45 0.33
N VAL A 247 13.31 15.30 -0.33
CA VAL A 247 14.01 14.02 -0.42
C VAL A 247 14.74 13.77 0.90
N THR A 248 14.20 12.89 1.71
CA THR A 248 14.76 12.55 3.05
C THR A 248 15.54 11.24 3.05
N GLY A 249 15.56 10.52 1.91
CA GLY A 249 16.19 9.22 1.79
C GLY A 249 15.29 8.05 2.23
N PRO A 250 15.85 6.84 2.31
CA PRO A 250 15.09 5.64 2.65
C PRO A 250 14.47 5.72 4.05
N VAL A 251 13.24 5.21 4.19
CA VAL A 251 12.60 4.95 5.47
C VAL A 251 12.97 3.54 5.90
N THR A 252 13.93 3.43 6.81
CA THR A 252 14.34 2.15 7.39
C THR A 252 13.45 1.77 8.56
N MET A 253 13.39 0.50 8.93
CA MET A 253 12.67 0.06 10.14
C MET A 253 13.13 0.84 11.37
N ALA A 254 14.43 1.07 11.52
CA ALA A 254 14.98 1.81 12.66
C ALA A 254 14.53 3.27 12.73
N SER A 255 14.08 3.88 11.62
CA SER A 255 13.60 5.26 11.59
C SER A 255 12.12 5.39 12.01
N LEU A 256 11.40 4.28 12.10
CA LEU A 256 10.00 4.27 12.53
C LEU A 256 9.91 4.05 14.06
N PRO A 257 9.26 4.93 14.81
CA PRO A 257 9.16 4.81 16.28
C PRO A 257 8.62 3.46 16.76
N TYR A 258 7.74 2.84 15.99
CA TYR A 258 7.16 1.53 16.30
C TYR A 258 8.20 0.40 16.36
N PHE A 259 9.25 0.47 15.51
CA PHE A 259 10.31 -0.55 15.47
C PHE A 259 11.53 -0.20 16.32
N MET A 260 11.49 0.86 17.14
CA MET A 260 12.62 1.19 18.02
C MET A 260 12.93 0.00 18.95
N GLY A 261 14.16 -0.51 18.84
CA GLY A 261 14.64 -1.67 19.58
C GLY A 261 14.38 -3.02 18.90
N ALA A 262 13.61 -3.06 17.81
CA ALA A 262 13.48 -4.25 16.99
C ALA A 262 14.74 -4.48 16.14
N ARG A 263 15.05 -5.74 15.86
CA ARG A 263 16.18 -6.10 15.00
C ARG A 263 15.75 -6.02 13.55
N ALA A 264 16.46 -5.23 12.74
CA ALA A 264 16.15 -5.06 11.32
C ALA A 264 16.36 -6.34 10.48
N ASP A 265 17.15 -7.30 10.99
CA ASP A 265 17.39 -8.62 10.37
C ASP A 265 16.39 -9.70 10.82
N ASP A 266 15.47 -9.37 11.72
CA ASP A 266 14.44 -10.30 12.19
C ASP A 266 13.39 -10.56 11.09
N PRO A 267 13.17 -11.83 10.67
CA PRO A 267 12.14 -12.17 9.70
C PRO A 267 10.72 -11.84 10.13
N LEU A 268 10.47 -11.65 11.42
CA LEU A 268 9.16 -11.21 11.94
C LEU A 268 8.95 -9.71 11.75
N VAL A 269 10.03 -8.94 11.55
CA VAL A 269 10.00 -7.50 11.23
C VAL A 269 10.03 -7.29 9.71
N ALA A 270 10.90 -8.02 9.00
CA ALA A 270 11.07 -7.93 7.57
C ALA A 270 11.11 -9.34 6.94
N PRO A 271 9.96 -9.93 6.62
CA PRO A 271 9.88 -11.32 6.15
C PRO A 271 10.72 -11.65 4.92
N VAL A 272 11.06 -10.67 4.09
CA VAL A 272 11.97 -10.85 2.96
C VAL A 272 13.38 -11.33 3.36
N ARG A 273 13.75 -11.20 4.64
CA ARG A 273 15.05 -11.62 5.19
C ARG A 273 15.20 -13.13 5.33
N ASP A 274 14.09 -13.88 5.33
CA ASP A 274 14.11 -15.35 5.39
C ASP A 274 13.26 -15.95 4.26
N ALA A 275 13.93 -16.61 3.33
CA ALA A 275 13.29 -17.24 2.19
C ALA A 275 12.27 -18.32 2.59
N LYS A 276 12.46 -19.01 3.73
CA LYS A 276 11.51 -20.03 4.21
C LYS A 276 10.23 -19.39 4.74
N VAL A 277 10.35 -18.26 5.45
CA VAL A 277 9.21 -17.48 5.92
C VAL A 277 8.41 -16.96 4.72
N LEU A 278 9.10 -16.34 3.75
CA LEU A 278 8.45 -15.76 2.58
C LEU A 278 7.83 -16.83 1.66
N ALA A 279 8.48 -17.99 1.49
CA ALA A 279 7.94 -19.11 0.70
C ALA A 279 6.65 -19.72 1.27
N ALA A 280 6.36 -19.49 2.57
CA ALA A 280 5.14 -19.93 3.23
C ALA A 280 3.98 -18.94 3.08
N PHE A 281 4.18 -17.80 2.42
CA PHE A 281 3.12 -16.81 2.22
C PHE A 281 1.98 -17.37 1.38
N PRO A 282 0.73 -16.96 1.63
CA PRO A 282 -0.40 -17.29 0.78
C PRO A 282 -0.34 -16.50 -0.53
N PRO A 283 -1.24 -16.75 -1.50
CA PRO A 283 -1.45 -15.88 -2.64
C PRO A 283 -1.49 -14.41 -2.23
N SER A 284 -0.69 -13.57 -2.91
CA SER A 284 -0.38 -12.22 -2.48
C SER A 284 -0.70 -11.21 -3.58
N LEU A 285 -1.47 -10.17 -3.26
CA LEU A 285 -1.72 -9.03 -4.13
C LEU A 285 -0.87 -7.84 -3.70
N LEU A 286 -0.15 -7.25 -4.65
CA LEU A 286 0.64 -6.04 -4.43
C LEU A 286 0.12 -4.91 -5.33
N ILE A 287 -0.06 -3.72 -4.74
CA ILE A 287 -0.54 -2.53 -5.45
C ILE A 287 0.38 -1.35 -5.12
N SER A 288 0.74 -0.56 -6.14
CA SER A 288 1.52 0.68 -5.99
C SER A 288 1.25 1.65 -7.14
N GLY A 289 1.93 2.77 -7.14
CA GLY A 289 1.94 3.76 -8.21
C GLY A 289 3.36 4.21 -8.56
N THR A 290 3.57 4.74 -9.75
CA THR A 290 4.92 5.15 -10.19
C THR A 290 5.47 6.35 -9.42
N ARG A 291 4.63 7.09 -8.69
CA ARG A 291 5.00 8.19 -7.78
C ARG A 291 4.89 7.80 -6.29
N ASP A 292 4.81 6.51 -6.01
CA ASP A 292 4.81 5.98 -4.65
C ASP A 292 6.24 5.73 -4.17
N PHE A 293 6.62 6.35 -3.06
CA PHE A 293 7.94 6.15 -2.46
C PHE A 293 8.19 4.71 -1.99
N ALA A 294 7.13 3.92 -1.80
CA ALA A 294 7.22 2.52 -1.41
C ALA A 294 7.33 1.55 -2.60
N MET A 295 7.25 2.01 -3.85
CA MET A 295 7.20 1.15 -5.03
C MET A 295 8.38 0.18 -5.12
N SER A 296 9.60 0.60 -4.79
CA SER A 296 10.76 -0.30 -4.81
C SER A 296 10.64 -1.46 -3.81
N ALA A 297 10.06 -1.21 -2.62
CA ALA A 297 9.77 -2.27 -1.65
C ALA A 297 8.70 -3.24 -2.15
N VAL A 298 7.67 -2.72 -2.83
CA VAL A 298 6.62 -3.53 -3.50
C VAL A 298 7.24 -4.42 -4.57
N LEU A 299 8.06 -3.85 -5.46
CA LEU A 299 8.76 -4.59 -6.53
C LEU A 299 9.67 -5.67 -5.96
N LYS A 300 10.49 -5.33 -4.95
CA LYS A 300 11.38 -6.28 -4.30
C LYS A 300 10.62 -7.44 -3.69
N THR A 301 9.52 -7.16 -2.97
CA THR A 301 8.69 -8.19 -2.36
C THR A 301 8.06 -9.10 -3.42
N HIS A 302 7.49 -8.53 -4.47
CA HIS A 302 6.90 -9.31 -5.57
C HIS A 302 7.94 -10.22 -6.24
N GLN A 303 9.13 -9.70 -6.57
CA GLN A 303 10.20 -10.48 -7.18
C GLN A 303 10.60 -11.67 -6.31
N GLU A 304 10.73 -11.47 -5.00
CA GLU A 304 11.10 -12.55 -4.07
C GLU A 304 9.99 -13.60 -3.93
N LEU A 305 8.73 -13.17 -3.84
CA LEU A 305 7.59 -14.11 -3.80
C LEU A 305 7.57 -14.99 -5.07
N VAL A 306 7.66 -14.38 -6.24
CA VAL A 306 7.69 -15.12 -7.53
C VAL A 306 8.90 -16.04 -7.62
N ARG A 307 10.10 -15.57 -7.21
CA ARG A 307 11.32 -16.39 -7.19
C ARG A 307 11.18 -17.63 -6.30
N LEU A 308 10.38 -17.54 -5.23
CA LEU A 308 10.11 -18.63 -4.29
C LEU A 308 8.90 -19.49 -4.68
N GLY A 309 8.28 -19.23 -5.83
CA GLY A 309 7.12 -19.98 -6.32
C GLY A 309 5.81 -19.65 -5.62
N VAL A 310 5.76 -18.54 -4.88
CA VAL A 310 4.51 -18.03 -4.28
C VAL A 310 3.71 -17.32 -5.36
N GLU A 311 2.42 -17.60 -5.45
CA GLU A 311 1.52 -16.87 -6.34
C GLU A 311 1.42 -15.40 -5.91
N ALA A 312 1.83 -14.49 -6.79
CA ALA A 312 1.84 -13.06 -6.50
C ALA A 312 1.40 -12.25 -7.73
N GLU A 313 0.42 -11.37 -7.52
CA GLU A 313 -0.03 -10.40 -8.52
C GLU A 313 0.49 -9.01 -8.17
N LEU A 314 0.95 -8.28 -9.19
CA LEU A 314 1.43 -6.90 -9.05
C LEU A 314 0.67 -5.99 -10.01
N HIS A 315 0.11 -4.91 -9.46
CA HIS A 315 -0.50 -3.83 -10.22
C HIS A 315 0.13 -2.49 -9.85
N VAL A 316 0.59 -1.76 -10.86
CA VAL A 316 1.20 -0.43 -10.71
C VAL A 316 0.50 0.54 -11.66
N TRP A 317 -0.04 1.63 -11.10
CA TRP A 317 -0.67 2.68 -11.90
C TRP A 317 0.30 3.84 -12.15
N ASP A 318 0.38 4.24 -13.41
CA ASP A 318 1.26 5.35 -13.78
C ASP A 318 0.75 6.70 -13.27
N GLY A 319 1.66 7.51 -12.76
CA GLY A 319 1.33 8.82 -12.18
C GLY A 319 0.72 8.78 -10.78
N MET A 320 0.32 7.62 -10.27
CA MET A 320 -0.29 7.51 -8.96
C MET A 320 0.75 7.57 -7.83
N TRP A 321 0.33 8.19 -6.71
CA TRP A 321 1.13 8.42 -5.50
C TRP A 321 0.82 7.38 -4.42
N HIS A 322 1.49 7.50 -3.29
CA HIS A 322 1.29 6.65 -2.14
C HIS A 322 -0.17 6.66 -1.66
N ALA A 323 -0.79 5.49 -1.51
CA ALA A 323 -2.18 5.33 -1.07
C ALA A 323 -3.22 6.09 -1.94
N PHE A 324 -2.99 6.24 -3.24
CA PHE A 324 -3.85 6.99 -4.17
C PHE A 324 -5.32 6.59 -4.11
N PHE A 325 -5.61 5.34 -3.84
CA PHE A 325 -6.98 4.80 -3.74
C PHE A 325 -7.71 5.20 -2.45
N SER A 326 -7.11 6.02 -1.58
CA SER A 326 -7.82 6.63 -0.44
C SER A 326 -8.86 7.66 -0.87
N ASP A 327 -8.74 8.21 -2.07
CA ASP A 327 -9.69 9.13 -2.67
C ASP A 327 -10.54 8.40 -3.72
N PRO A 328 -11.88 8.41 -3.61
CA PRO A 328 -12.75 7.53 -4.40
C PRO A 328 -13.06 8.02 -5.82
N GLU A 329 -12.70 9.25 -6.16
CA GLU A 329 -13.10 9.88 -7.41
C GLU A 329 -12.31 9.37 -8.62
N PRO A 330 -10.97 9.20 -8.57
CA PRO A 330 -10.18 8.77 -9.72
C PRO A 330 -10.63 7.43 -10.30
N ALA A 331 -10.51 7.29 -11.60
CA ALA A 331 -10.74 6.02 -12.28
C ALA A 331 -9.80 4.94 -11.75
N GLU A 332 -8.53 5.30 -11.51
CA GLU A 332 -7.47 4.44 -10.98
C GLU A 332 -7.81 3.87 -9.60
N SER A 333 -8.47 4.66 -8.74
CA SER A 333 -8.96 4.18 -7.44
C SER A 333 -10.04 3.13 -7.61
N LYS A 334 -11.02 3.38 -8.48
CA LYS A 334 -12.11 2.44 -8.77
C LYS A 334 -11.60 1.13 -9.39
N GLU A 335 -10.62 1.24 -10.29
CA GLU A 335 -9.95 0.08 -10.89
C GLU A 335 -9.21 -0.74 -9.82
N SER A 336 -8.51 -0.07 -8.88
CA SER A 336 -7.80 -0.75 -7.80
C SER A 336 -8.75 -1.52 -6.87
N TYR A 337 -9.91 -0.94 -6.52
CA TYR A 337 -10.94 -1.66 -5.74
C TYR A 337 -11.47 -2.89 -6.47
N ALA A 338 -11.67 -2.78 -7.78
CA ALA A 338 -12.10 -3.92 -8.60
C ALA A 338 -11.02 -5.00 -8.69
N VAL A 339 -9.74 -4.64 -8.74
CA VAL A 339 -8.61 -5.59 -8.68
C VAL A 339 -8.61 -6.31 -7.34
N MET A 340 -8.70 -5.56 -6.21
CA MET A 340 -8.76 -6.14 -4.86
C MET A 340 -9.92 -7.12 -4.72
N ALA A 341 -11.13 -6.72 -5.15
CA ALA A 341 -12.32 -7.56 -5.08
C ALA A 341 -12.16 -8.86 -5.87
N ARG A 342 -11.70 -8.79 -7.11
CA ARG A 342 -11.48 -9.98 -7.95
C ARG A 342 -10.41 -10.92 -7.39
N PHE A 343 -9.34 -10.36 -6.83
CA PHE A 343 -8.29 -11.16 -6.22
C PHE A 343 -8.82 -11.96 -5.02
N PHE A 344 -9.47 -11.31 -4.07
CA PHE A 344 -10.02 -11.99 -2.90
C PHE A 344 -11.16 -12.94 -3.26
N ASP A 345 -11.97 -12.62 -4.27
CA ASP A 345 -13.01 -13.53 -4.75
C ASP A 345 -12.44 -14.86 -5.28
N ARG A 346 -11.30 -14.83 -5.98
CA ARG A 346 -10.64 -16.05 -6.49
C ARG A 346 -10.01 -16.90 -5.39
N HIS A 347 -9.50 -16.29 -4.33
CA HIS A 347 -8.64 -16.98 -3.37
C HIS A 347 -9.31 -17.34 -2.05
N LEU A 348 -10.44 -16.73 -1.71
CA LEU A 348 -11.20 -17.10 -0.52
C LEU A 348 -12.18 -18.24 -0.83
N ALA A 349 -12.14 -19.30 -0.03
CA ALA A 349 -13.09 -20.41 -0.14
C ALA A 349 -14.53 -19.95 0.10
N HIS A 350 -15.45 -20.54 -0.64
CA HIS A 350 -16.91 -20.32 -0.50
C HIS A 350 -17.49 -21.09 0.69
#